data_bf09cc78388d6a98d32e6ee4a6f8b1c2
#
_entry.id   bf09cc78388d6a98d32e6ee4a6f8b1c2
#
_cell.length_a   1.000
_cell.length_b   1.000
_cell.length_c   1.000
_cell.angle_alpha   90.00
_cell.angle_beta   90.00
_cell.angle_gamma   90.00
#
_symmetry.space_group_name_H-M   'P 1'
#
loop_
_entity.id
_entity.type
_entity.pdbx_description
1 polymer ?
#
loop_
_entity_poly.entity_id
_entity_poly.type
_entity_poly.pdbx_seq_one_letter_code
_entity_poly.pdbx_strand_id
1 'polypeptide(L)'
;MSRRRKLEKFARLLEYHHVYEMTEPGSSMVKKSLTEELDLRGKWKEDVFKTNAPLCLELACGRGEYSLGLARLHPERSFLGVDIKGARIYQGATIALEEDISNVAFLRIKIEQIASYFAPGEIDEIWITFPDPFAAKPNRRLTCPRFLDRYFDLLSSGAFVHLKTDDDDLYEYSVEVAMEHNKFDIIEQSENIWDLRKSRPELDIITYYEKMHLANLSLIHI
;
A
#
# COMPACT_ATOMS: atom_id res chain seq x y z
N MET A 1 -1.15 9.20 -22.18
CA MET A 1 -2.47 9.71 -21.70
C MET A 1 -2.44 11.22 -21.75
N SER A 2 -3.47 11.91 -22.33
CA SER A 2 -3.46 13.37 -22.43
C SER A 2 -3.66 14.02 -21.05
N ARG A 3 -3.12 15.25 -20.87
CA ARG A 3 -3.24 16.05 -19.62
C ARG A 3 -4.72 16.25 -19.21
N ARG A 4 -5.60 16.45 -20.18
CA ARG A 4 -7.05 16.63 -19.97
C ARG A 4 -7.69 15.41 -19.34
N ARG A 5 -7.45 14.20 -19.87
CA ARG A 5 -7.96 12.93 -19.30
C ARG A 5 -7.46 12.68 -17.89
N LYS A 6 -6.24 13.14 -17.57
CA LYS A 6 -5.70 13.04 -16.21
C LYS A 6 -6.46 13.93 -15.22
N LEU A 7 -6.79 15.16 -15.61
CA LEU A 7 -7.56 16.08 -14.77
C LEU A 7 -9.00 15.61 -14.56
N GLU A 8 -9.64 15.07 -15.60
CA GLU A 8 -10.99 14.48 -15.50
C GLU A 8 -11.01 13.30 -14.49
N LYS A 9 -10.00 12.44 -14.52
CA LYS A 9 -9.87 11.34 -13.52
C LYS A 9 -9.68 11.87 -12.10
N PHE A 10 -8.89 12.92 -11.93
CA PHE A 10 -8.72 13.56 -10.63
C PHE A 10 -10.01 14.16 -10.08
N ALA A 11 -10.79 14.85 -10.91
CA ALA A 11 -12.06 15.42 -10.49
C ALA A 11 -13.05 14.34 -10.03
N ARG A 12 -13.04 13.18 -10.68
CA ARG A 12 -13.93 12.06 -10.37
C ARG A 12 -13.51 11.23 -9.16
N LEU A 13 -12.27 11.33 -8.69
CA LEU A 13 -11.81 10.56 -7.53
C LEU A 13 -12.64 10.82 -6.28
N LEU A 14 -12.98 12.09 -6.03
CA LEU A 14 -13.79 12.48 -4.87
C LEU A 14 -15.29 12.16 -5.01
N GLU A 15 -15.73 11.62 -6.16
CA GLU A 15 -17.07 11.07 -6.33
C GLU A 15 -17.17 9.62 -5.78
N TYR A 16 -16.02 8.95 -5.57
CA TYR A 16 -15.97 7.59 -5.06
C TYR A 16 -15.97 7.56 -3.54
N HIS A 17 -16.98 6.94 -2.94
CA HIS A 17 -17.19 6.92 -1.48
C HIS A 17 -16.09 6.23 -0.68
N HIS A 18 -15.27 5.39 -1.32
CA HIS A 18 -14.16 4.65 -0.76
C HIS A 18 -12.78 5.23 -1.14
N VAL A 19 -12.74 6.49 -1.63
CA VAL A 19 -11.48 7.20 -1.91
C VAL A 19 -11.37 8.41 -1.01
N TYR A 20 -10.19 8.57 -0.41
CA TYR A 20 -9.85 9.63 0.51
C TYR A 20 -8.60 10.36 0.00
N GLU A 21 -8.57 11.67 0.10
CA GLU A 21 -7.42 12.49 -0.30
C GLU A 21 -6.93 13.37 0.83
N MET A 22 -5.62 13.59 0.93
CA MET A 22 -5.08 14.59 1.85
C MET A 22 -5.67 15.97 1.57
N THR A 23 -5.97 16.74 2.61
CA THR A 23 -6.40 18.15 2.50
C THR A 23 -5.21 19.03 2.17
N GLU A 24 -4.30 19.17 3.11
CA GLU A 24 -3.07 19.96 3.00
C GLU A 24 -1.90 19.22 3.66
N PRO A 25 -0.65 19.55 3.30
CA PRO A 25 0.53 18.94 3.92
C PRO A 25 0.57 19.17 5.43
N GLY A 26 0.71 18.07 6.20
CA GLY A 26 0.81 18.13 7.68
C GLY A 26 -0.53 18.05 8.40
N SER A 27 -1.65 18.11 7.72
CA SER A 27 -2.97 17.85 8.30
C SER A 27 -3.21 16.35 8.50
N SER A 28 -3.97 15.97 9.54
CA SER A 28 -4.54 14.63 9.71
C SER A 28 -5.87 14.46 8.96
N MET A 29 -6.43 15.56 8.49
CA MET A 29 -7.72 15.58 7.81
C MET A 29 -7.61 15.01 6.39
N VAL A 30 -8.61 14.24 6.01
CA VAL A 30 -8.77 13.72 4.65
C VAL A 30 -10.09 14.23 4.05
N LYS A 31 -10.07 14.50 2.74
CA LYS A 31 -11.29 14.74 1.95
C LYS A 31 -11.90 13.42 1.55
N LYS A 32 -13.16 13.23 1.87
CA LYS A 32 -14.01 12.14 1.36
C LYS A 32 -14.81 12.57 0.14
N SER A 33 -15.10 13.86 0.06
CA SER A 33 -15.79 14.50 -1.08
C SER A 33 -15.30 15.93 -1.25
N LEU A 34 -15.88 16.68 -2.19
CA LEU A 34 -15.56 18.09 -2.37
C LEU A 34 -15.91 18.96 -1.15
N THR A 35 -16.85 18.53 -0.33
CA THR A 35 -17.42 19.30 0.79
C THR A 35 -17.25 18.62 2.15
N GLU A 36 -16.77 17.38 2.19
CA GLU A 36 -16.64 16.60 3.43
C GLU A 36 -15.18 16.33 3.75
N GLU A 37 -14.74 16.77 4.91
CA GLU A 37 -13.42 16.47 5.48
C GLU A 37 -13.60 15.69 6.80
N LEU A 38 -12.77 14.67 6.99
CA LEU A 38 -12.84 13.76 8.13
C LEU A 38 -11.47 13.63 8.80
N ASP A 39 -11.46 13.50 10.12
CA ASP A 39 -10.31 13.01 10.87
C ASP A 39 -10.48 11.52 11.12
N LEU A 40 -9.78 10.70 10.33
CA LEU A 40 -9.86 9.24 10.37
C LEU A 40 -8.72 8.59 11.17
N ARG A 41 -7.84 9.39 11.76
CA ARG A 41 -6.72 8.88 12.55
C ARG A 41 -7.24 8.10 13.78
N GLY A 42 -6.93 6.81 13.83
CA GLY A 42 -7.43 5.88 14.86
C GLY A 42 -8.86 5.38 14.63
N LYS A 43 -9.47 5.68 13.47
CA LYS A 43 -10.89 5.38 13.20
C LYS A 43 -11.12 4.70 11.86
N TRP A 44 -10.06 4.30 11.14
CA TRP A 44 -10.21 3.68 9.82
C TRP A 44 -11.07 2.42 9.86
N LYS A 45 -10.87 1.56 10.86
CA LYS A 45 -11.66 0.32 11.03
C LYS A 45 -13.13 0.62 11.29
N GLU A 46 -13.42 1.55 12.19
CA GLU A 46 -14.77 1.89 12.63
C GLU A 46 -15.51 2.76 11.60
N ASP A 47 -14.89 3.86 11.16
CA ASP A 47 -15.59 4.89 10.38
C ASP A 47 -15.61 4.59 8.87
N VAL A 48 -14.59 3.90 8.35
CA VAL A 48 -14.50 3.56 6.93
C VAL A 48 -15.03 2.16 6.65
N PHE A 49 -14.46 1.16 7.30
CA PHE A 49 -14.77 -0.24 7.03
C PHE A 49 -15.93 -0.80 7.85
N LYS A 50 -16.37 -0.08 8.90
CA LYS A 50 -17.47 -0.47 9.78
C LYS A 50 -17.27 -1.86 10.43
N THR A 51 -16.03 -2.18 10.77
CA THR A 51 -15.62 -3.48 11.33
C THR A 51 -14.39 -3.32 12.22
N ASN A 52 -14.13 -4.32 13.07
CA ASN A 52 -12.89 -4.46 13.83
C ASN A 52 -11.89 -5.42 13.15
N ALA A 53 -12.12 -5.77 11.89
CA ALA A 53 -11.21 -6.60 11.11
C ALA A 53 -9.80 -6.00 11.01
N PRO A 54 -8.76 -6.83 10.85
CA PRO A 54 -7.39 -6.35 10.65
C PRO A 54 -7.31 -5.35 9.49
N LEU A 55 -6.59 -4.24 9.71
CA LEU A 55 -6.33 -3.21 8.71
C LEU A 55 -4.98 -3.44 8.04
N CYS A 56 -5.00 -3.73 6.75
CA CYS A 56 -3.82 -3.97 5.93
C CYS A 56 -3.61 -2.83 4.94
N LEU A 57 -2.39 -2.30 4.88
CA LEU A 57 -2.02 -1.24 3.93
C LEU A 57 -1.19 -1.78 2.79
N GLU A 58 -1.46 -1.33 1.56
CA GLU A 58 -0.49 -1.42 0.46
C GLU A 58 0.11 -0.04 0.22
N LEU A 59 1.42 0.12 0.43
CA LEU A 59 2.14 1.36 0.20
C LEU A 59 2.66 1.43 -1.24
N ALA A 60 2.50 2.60 -1.87
CA ALA A 60 2.75 2.82 -3.28
C ALA A 60 1.87 1.93 -4.20
N CYS A 61 0.61 1.73 -3.82
CA CYS A 61 -0.32 0.78 -4.43
C CYS A 61 -0.54 0.98 -5.95
N GLY A 62 -0.12 2.07 -6.51
CA GLY A 62 -0.24 2.34 -7.94
C GLY A 62 -1.68 2.27 -8.42
N ARG A 63 -2.02 1.20 -9.15
CA ARG A 63 -3.39 0.95 -9.66
C ARG A 63 -4.25 0.15 -8.71
N GLY A 64 -3.73 -0.20 -7.53
CA GLY A 64 -4.43 -0.96 -6.52
C GLY A 64 -4.67 -2.43 -6.86
N GLU A 65 -3.94 -2.99 -7.83
CA GLU A 65 -4.13 -4.38 -8.27
C GLU A 65 -3.84 -5.37 -7.15
N TYR A 66 -2.82 -5.09 -6.34
CA TYR A 66 -2.49 -5.94 -5.21
C TYR A 66 -3.49 -5.76 -4.07
N SER A 67 -3.86 -4.52 -3.71
CA SER A 67 -4.93 -4.24 -2.75
C SER A 67 -6.24 -4.95 -3.11
N LEU A 68 -6.66 -4.90 -4.38
CA LEU A 68 -7.86 -5.59 -4.88
C LEU A 68 -7.71 -7.11 -4.79
N GLY A 69 -6.55 -7.64 -5.16
CA GLY A 69 -6.25 -9.07 -5.09
C GLY A 69 -6.32 -9.58 -3.66
N LEU A 70 -5.69 -8.87 -2.72
CA LEU A 70 -5.73 -9.19 -1.29
C LEU A 70 -7.17 -9.11 -0.74
N ALA A 71 -7.93 -8.09 -1.12
CA ALA A 71 -9.31 -7.92 -0.68
C ALA A 71 -10.24 -9.07 -1.12
N ARG A 72 -10.01 -9.61 -2.32
CA ARG A 72 -10.73 -10.80 -2.82
C ARG A 72 -10.33 -12.08 -2.10
N LEU A 73 -9.04 -12.23 -1.78
CA LEU A 73 -8.53 -13.42 -1.08
C LEU A 73 -8.94 -13.45 0.39
N HIS A 74 -9.05 -12.29 1.03
CA HIS A 74 -9.26 -12.15 2.47
C HIS A 74 -10.47 -11.25 2.78
N PRO A 75 -11.71 -11.72 2.55
CA PRO A 75 -12.91 -10.92 2.80
C PRO A 75 -13.12 -10.57 4.29
N GLU A 76 -12.44 -11.28 5.19
CA GLU A 76 -12.45 -11.04 6.65
C GLU A 76 -11.49 -9.92 7.09
N ARG A 77 -10.76 -9.29 6.19
CA ARG A 77 -9.78 -8.22 6.45
C ARG A 77 -10.14 -6.95 5.71
N SER A 78 -9.60 -5.82 6.12
CA SER A 78 -9.78 -4.51 5.47
C SER A 78 -8.49 -4.07 4.80
N PHE A 79 -8.58 -3.56 3.58
CA PHE A 79 -7.41 -3.17 2.77
C PHE A 79 -7.47 -1.70 2.37
N LEU A 80 -6.34 -1.01 2.55
CA LEU A 80 -6.21 0.40 2.19
C LEU A 80 -5.01 0.61 1.27
N GLY A 81 -5.28 0.86 -0.01
CA GLY A 81 -4.25 1.20 -0.99
C GLY A 81 -3.79 2.65 -0.85
N VAL A 82 -2.50 2.88 -0.63
CA VAL A 82 -1.93 4.22 -0.40
C VAL A 82 -0.99 4.61 -1.55
N ASP A 83 -1.26 5.72 -2.24
CA ASP A 83 -0.38 6.30 -3.28
C ASP A 83 -0.61 7.82 -3.39
N ILE A 84 0.34 8.54 -3.96
CA ILE A 84 0.18 9.97 -4.29
C ILE A 84 -0.42 10.17 -5.69
N LYS A 85 -0.35 9.15 -6.55
CA LYS A 85 -0.72 9.27 -7.96
C LYS A 85 -2.21 8.97 -8.19
N GLY A 86 -3.09 9.94 -7.92
CA GLY A 86 -4.54 9.78 -8.03
C GLY A 86 -5.05 9.22 -9.36
N ALA A 87 -4.40 9.51 -10.50
CA ALA A 87 -4.79 8.92 -11.79
C ALA A 87 -4.54 7.40 -11.88
N ARG A 88 -3.68 6.85 -11.00
CA ARG A 88 -3.48 5.41 -10.85
C ARG A 88 -4.53 4.84 -9.91
N ILE A 89 -4.70 5.43 -8.72
CA ILE A 89 -5.75 5.08 -7.74
C ILE A 89 -7.13 5.01 -8.40
N TYR A 90 -7.44 5.95 -9.31
CA TYR A 90 -8.70 5.96 -10.05
C TYR A 90 -9.04 4.62 -10.71
N GLN A 91 -8.04 3.87 -11.20
CA GLN A 91 -8.29 2.60 -11.86
C GLN A 91 -8.71 1.53 -10.85
N GLY A 92 -7.97 1.41 -9.72
CA GLY A 92 -8.32 0.46 -8.66
C GLY A 92 -9.67 0.77 -8.03
N ALA A 93 -9.92 2.06 -7.75
CA ALA A 93 -11.20 2.49 -7.19
C ALA A 93 -12.38 2.22 -8.13
N THR A 94 -12.19 2.36 -9.46
CA THR A 94 -13.22 2.01 -10.44
C THR A 94 -13.52 0.51 -10.40
N ILE A 95 -12.50 -0.34 -10.38
CA ILE A 95 -12.66 -1.80 -10.33
C ILE A 95 -13.36 -2.22 -9.02
N ALA A 96 -12.96 -1.63 -7.89
CA ALA A 96 -13.59 -1.91 -6.60
C ALA A 96 -15.10 -1.66 -6.62
N LEU A 97 -15.55 -0.57 -7.28
CA LEU A 97 -16.98 -0.27 -7.46
C LEU A 97 -17.66 -1.23 -8.43
N GLU A 98 -17.05 -1.50 -9.57
CA GLU A 98 -17.62 -2.36 -10.61
C GLU A 98 -17.80 -3.81 -10.13
N GLU A 99 -16.92 -4.28 -9.23
CA GLU A 99 -16.94 -5.63 -8.67
C GLU A 99 -17.55 -5.71 -7.26
N ASP A 100 -18.06 -4.59 -6.73
CA ASP A 100 -18.65 -4.49 -5.38
C ASP A 100 -17.71 -5.01 -4.26
N ILE A 101 -16.42 -4.67 -4.35
CA ILE A 101 -15.42 -5.04 -3.33
C ILE A 101 -15.50 -4.05 -2.17
N SER A 102 -16.22 -4.40 -1.12
CA SER A 102 -16.54 -3.51 0.00
C SER A 102 -15.45 -3.39 1.06
N ASN A 103 -14.51 -4.34 1.11
CA ASN A 103 -13.40 -4.36 2.08
C ASN A 103 -12.10 -3.72 1.57
N VAL A 104 -12.19 -2.88 0.53
CA VAL A 104 -11.06 -2.10 0.01
C VAL A 104 -11.40 -0.62 -0.08
N ALA A 105 -10.43 0.22 0.30
CA ALA A 105 -10.51 1.68 0.13
C ALA A 105 -9.14 2.21 -0.36
N PHE A 106 -9.10 3.49 -0.76
CA PHE A 106 -7.88 4.11 -1.27
C PHE A 106 -7.62 5.44 -0.58
N LEU A 107 -6.35 5.69 -0.24
CA LEU A 107 -5.91 6.92 0.40
C LEU A 107 -4.82 7.60 -0.45
N ARG A 108 -5.11 8.79 -0.93
CA ARG A 108 -4.18 9.59 -1.71
C ARG A 108 -3.40 10.55 -0.82
N ILE A 109 -2.21 10.14 -0.41
CA ILE A 109 -1.30 10.93 0.43
C ILE A 109 0.16 10.78 -0.04
N LYS A 110 1.05 11.59 0.52
CA LYS A 110 2.49 11.31 0.51
C LYS A 110 2.81 10.31 1.62
N ILE A 111 3.44 9.19 1.29
CA ILE A 111 3.77 8.13 2.27
C ILE A 111 4.68 8.66 3.39
N GLU A 112 5.50 9.67 3.10
CA GLU A 112 6.31 10.36 4.09
C GLU A 112 5.49 11.00 5.23
N GLN A 113 4.19 11.21 5.02
CA GLN A 113 3.27 11.81 5.98
C GLN A 113 2.32 10.78 6.63
N ILE A 114 2.56 9.49 6.42
CA ILE A 114 1.65 8.41 6.88
C ILE A 114 1.30 8.51 8.36
N ALA A 115 2.24 8.89 9.22
CA ALA A 115 2.03 9.05 10.66
C ALA A 115 1.00 10.14 11.05
N SER A 116 0.65 11.04 10.13
CA SER A 116 -0.41 12.02 10.35
C SER A 116 -1.81 11.40 10.23
N TYR A 117 -1.95 10.30 9.51
CA TYR A 117 -3.25 9.72 9.14
C TYR A 117 -3.61 8.45 9.91
N PHE A 118 -2.67 7.87 10.64
CA PHE A 118 -2.89 6.66 11.43
C PHE A 118 -2.43 6.86 12.87
N ALA A 119 -3.17 6.28 13.81
CA ALA A 119 -2.78 6.23 15.21
C ALA A 119 -1.75 5.11 15.47
N PRO A 120 -0.97 5.20 16.55
CA PRO A 120 -0.10 4.11 16.98
C PRO A 120 -0.89 2.79 17.16
N GLY A 121 -0.37 1.71 16.58
CA GLY A 121 -0.97 0.37 16.69
C GLY A 121 -2.25 0.16 15.86
N GLU A 122 -2.58 1.08 14.94
CA GLU A 122 -3.81 0.98 14.13
C GLU A 122 -3.67 0.02 12.93
N ILE A 123 -2.44 -0.19 12.45
CA ILE A 123 -2.17 -0.98 11.24
C ILE A 123 -1.73 -2.38 11.64
N ASP A 124 -2.35 -3.40 11.04
CA ASP A 124 -2.05 -4.80 11.35
C ASP A 124 -1.10 -5.46 10.34
N GLU A 125 -0.95 -4.86 9.15
CA GLU A 125 -0.07 -5.39 8.11
C GLU A 125 0.27 -4.32 7.07
N ILE A 126 1.49 -4.34 6.54
CA ILE A 126 1.93 -3.46 5.45
C ILE A 126 2.49 -4.31 4.30
N TRP A 127 2.00 -4.06 3.10
CA TRP A 127 2.55 -4.57 1.85
C TRP A 127 3.23 -3.46 1.08
N ILE A 128 4.43 -3.72 0.57
CA ILE A 128 5.20 -2.84 -0.30
C ILE A 128 5.50 -3.65 -1.57
N THR A 129 4.74 -3.38 -2.64
CA THR A 129 4.82 -4.18 -3.87
C THR A 129 5.36 -3.35 -5.02
N PHE A 130 6.49 -3.79 -5.58
CA PHE A 130 7.18 -3.14 -6.70
C PHE A 130 7.36 -1.63 -6.52
N PRO A 131 7.89 -1.17 -5.37
CA PRO A 131 8.15 0.26 -5.15
C PRO A 131 9.25 0.77 -6.06
N ASP A 132 9.32 2.10 -6.24
CA ASP A 132 10.45 2.73 -6.94
C ASP A 132 11.76 2.40 -6.17
N PRO A 133 12.79 1.79 -6.82
CA PRO A 133 13.99 1.29 -6.12
C PRO A 133 14.94 2.39 -5.68
N PHE A 134 14.82 3.61 -6.22
CA PHE A 134 15.63 4.78 -5.85
C PHE A 134 17.13 4.49 -5.76
N ALA A 135 17.75 3.85 -6.76
CA ALA A 135 19.16 3.44 -6.76
C ALA A 135 20.11 4.57 -6.32
N ALA A 136 19.93 5.79 -6.84
CA ALA A 136 20.75 6.95 -6.49
C ALA A 136 20.36 7.65 -5.17
N LYS A 137 19.29 7.23 -4.50
CA LYS A 137 18.75 7.89 -3.30
C LYS A 137 18.19 6.86 -2.30
N PRO A 138 19.04 6.03 -1.66
CA PRO A 138 18.59 4.95 -0.76
C PRO A 138 17.67 5.43 0.36
N ASN A 139 17.90 6.63 0.90
CA ASN A 139 17.06 7.24 1.94
C ASN A 139 15.60 7.53 1.51
N ARG A 140 15.26 7.32 0.23
CA ARG A 140 13.89 7.43 -0.29
C ARG A 140 13.21 6.08 -0.48
N ARG A 141 13.94 4.98 -0.34
CA ARG A 141 13.41 3.61 -0.38
C ARG A 141 12.39 3.45 0.74
N LEU A 142 11.26 2.82 0.46
CA LEU A 142 10.21 2.58 1.46
C LEU A 142 10.63 1.59 2.55
N THR A 143 11.75 0.92 2.38
CA THR A 143 12.39 0.02 3.37
C THR A 143 13.58 0.66 4.09
N CYS A 144 13.87 1.97 3.89
CA CYS A 144 14.98 2.60 4.61
C CYS A 144 14.66 2.75 6.12
N PRO A 145 15.67 2.85 7.01
CA PRO A 145 15.48 2.87 8.47
C PRO A 145 14.43 3.87 8.92
N ARG A 146 14.42 5.07 8.35
CA ARG A 146 13.44 6.12 8.67
C ARG A 146 12.00 5.71 8.40
N PHE A 147 11.74 4.91 7.37
CA PHE A 147 10.40 4.41 7.08
C PHE A 147 10.06 3.24 8.00
N LEU A 148 11.00 2.35 8.27
CA LEU A 148 10.78 1.25 9.22
C LEU A 148 10.45 1.80 10.62
N ASP A 149 11.16 2.83 11.09
CA ASP A 149 10.82 3.50 12.35
C ASP A 149 9.37 4.00 12.37
N ARG A 150 8.91 4.65 11.30
CA ARG A 150 7.52 5.12 11.19
C ARG A 150 6.52 3.98 11.18
N TYR A 151 6.83 2.91 10.46
CA TYR A 151 5.92 1.75 10.43
C TYR A 151 5.82 1.10 11.79
N PHE A 152 6.94 0.96 12.50
CA PHE A 152 6.96 0.39 13.85
C PHE A 152 5.99 1.12 14.79
N ASP A 153 5.99 2.46 14.75
CA ASP A 153 5.12 3.26 15.61
C ASP A 153 3.62 3.11 15.27
N LEU A 154 3.30 2.75 14.03
CA LEU A 154 1.92 2.62 13.53
C LEU A 154 1.38 1.19 13.57
N LEU A 155 2.27 0.21 13.59
CA LEU A 155 1.93 -1.21 13.55
C LEU A 155 1.45 -1.69 14.92
N SER A 156 0.45 -2.57 14.90
CA SER A 156 0.03 -3.35 16.07
C SER A 156 1.10 -4.37 16.46
N SER A 157 1.05 -4.86 17.69
CA SER A 157 2.00 -5.88 18.15
C SER A 157 1.88 -7.17 17.32
N GLY A 158 3.00 -7.68 16.81
CA GLY A 158 3.05 -8.89 15.99
C GLY A 158 2.64 -8.68 14.53
N ALA A 159 2.53 -7.44 14.08
CA ALA A 159 2.24 -7.09 12.70
C ALA A 159 3.40 -7.39 11.75
N PHE A 160 3.10 -7.53 10.47
CA PHE A 160 4.08 -7.84 9.42
C PHE A 160 4.27 -6.68 8.43
N VAL A 161 5.49 -6.58 7.91
CA VAL A 161 5.83 -5.75 6.74
C VAL A 161 6.36 -6.67 5.66
N HIS A 162 5.73 -6.63 4.48
CA HIS A 162 6.12 -7.44 3.32
C HIS A 162 6.72 -6.53 2.24
N LEU A 163 7.84 -6.97 1.66
CA LEU A 163 8.39 -6.39 0.45
C LEU A 163 8.31 -7.42 -0.67
N LYS A 164 7.74 -7.05 -1.82
CA LYS A 164 7.79 -7.81 -3.07
C LYS A 164 8.41 -6.93 -4.14
N THR A 165 9.54 -7.34 -4.71
CA THR A 165 10.30 -6.55 -5.70
C THR A 165 10.96 -7.44 -6.75
N ASP A 166 11.23 -6.88 -7.91
CA ASP A 166 12.02 -7.45 -9.00
C ASP A 166 13.39 -6.76 -9.14
N ASP A 167 13.74 -5.89 -8.20
CA ASP A 167 15.00 -5.15 -8.16
C ASP A 167 15.92 -5.77 -7.10
N ASP A 168 17.00 -6.40 -7.56
CA ASP A 168 17.97 -7.10 -6.70
C ASP A 168 18.63 -6.15 -5.69
N ASP A 169 19.03 -4.94 -6.13
CA ASP A 169 19.66 -3.93 -5.27
C ASP A 169 18.72 -3.47 -4.15
N LEU A 170 17.42 -3.35 -4.44
CA LEU A 170 16.43 -3.00 -3.43
C LEU A 170 16.20 -4.16 -2.46
N TYR A 171 16.16 -5.39 -2.95
CA TYR A 171 16.00 -6.58 -2.13
C TYR A 171 17.16 -6.71 -1.14
N GLU A 172 18.41 -6.76 -1.63
CA GLU A 172 19.62 -6.89 -0.80
C GLU A 172 19.69 -5.76 0.25
N TYR A 173 19.52 -4.52 -0.18
CA TYR A 173 19.47 -3.36 0.72
C TYR A 173 18.41 -3.52 1.82
N SER A 174 17.23 -4.01 1.47
CA SER A 174 16.12 -4.13 2.42
C SER A 174 16.38 -5.21 3.45
N VAL A 175 17.00 -6.33 3.04
CA VAL A 175 17.45 -7.38 3.95
C VAL A 175 18.53 -6.85 4.92
N GLU A 176 19.54 -6.15 4.42
CA GLU A 176 20.59 -5.54 5.26
C GLU A 176 19.98 -4.59 6.29
N VAL A 177 19.12 -3.66 5.85
CA VAL A 177 18.46 -2.70 6.74
C VAL A 177 17.59 -3.41 7.79
N ALA A 178 16.87 -4.45 7.41
CA ALA A 178 16.02 -5.19 8.36
C ALA A 178 16.86 -5.96 9.39
N MET A 179 17.99 -6.56 8.97
CA MET A 179 18.93 -7.26 9.88
C MET A 179 19.57 -6.30 10.90
N GLU A 180 19.87 -5.08 10.49
CA GLU A 180 20.49 -4.07 11.36
C GLU A 180 19.47 -3.35 12.25
N HIS A 181 18.18 -3.44 11.92
CA HIS A 181 17.10 -2.70 12.59
C HIS A 181 16.66 -3.42 13.87
N ASN A 182 16.82 -2.78 15.02
CA ASN A 182 16.54 -3.37 16.34
C ASN A 182 15.06 -3.59 16.70
N LYS A 183 14.14 -3.22 15.81
CA LYS A 183 12.66 -3.31 16.04
C LYS A 183 11.98 -4.33 15.11
N PHE A 184 12.69 -4.88 14.15
CA PHE A 184 12.15 -5.86 13.19
C PHE A 184 13.03 -7.09 13.12
N ASP A 185 12.38 -8.25 12.98
CA ASP A 185 13.02 -9.53 12.71
C ASP A 185 12.60 -10.01 11.32
N ILE A 186 13.52 -10.59 10.56
CA ILE A 186 13.19 -11.22 9.29
C ILE A 186 12.60 -12.60 9.60
N ILE A 187 11.34 -12.80 9.26
CA ILE A 187 10.62 -14.05 9.48
C ILE A 187 10.72 -14.98 8.27
N GLU A 188 10.68 -14.39 7.08
CA GLU A 188 10.76 -15.13 5.82
C GLU A 188 11.43 -14.28 4.76
N GLN A 189 12.27 -14.90 3.94
CA GLN A 189 12.86 -14.26 2.75
C GLN A 189 13.07 -15.30 1.65
N SER A 190 12.95 -14.87 0.40
CA SER A 190 13.27 -15.70 -0.77
C SER A 190 13.75 -14.83 -1.91
N GLU A 191 14.80 -15.29 -2.59
CA GLU A 191 15.27 -14.68 -3.85
C GLU A 191 14.35 -15.01 -5.01
N ASN A 192 13.41 -15.95 -4.83
CA ASN A 192 12.47 -16.35 -5.86
C ASN A 192 11.11 -16.72 -5.27
N ILE A 193 10.11 -15.88 -5.47
CA ILE A 193 8.76 -16.08 -4.93
C ILE A 193 8.08 -17.37 -5.40
N TRP A 194 8.52 -17.95 -6.53
CA TRP A 194 7.93 -19.18 -7.05
C TRP A 194 8.07 -20.34 -6.06
N ASP A 195 9.07 -20.30 -5.20
CA ASP A 195 9.32 -21.32 -4.18
C ASP A 195 8.27 -21.25 -3.04
N LEU A 196 7.72 -20.05 -2.79
CA LEU A 196 6.78 -19.77 -1.70
C LEU A 196 5.30 -19.74 -2.15
N ARG A 197 5.01 -19.61 -3.44
CA ARG A 197 3.63 -19.46 -3.96
C ARG A 197 2.65 -20.54 -3.51
N LYS A 198 3.11 -21.75 -3.32
CA LYS A 198 2.24 -22.87 -2.89
C LYS A 198 1.70 -22.70 -1.46
N SER A 199 2.45 -22.03 -0.60
CA SER A 199 2.10 -21.76 0.79
C SER A 199 1.54 -20.35 1.02
N ARG A 200 1.73 -19.45 0.06
CA ARG A 200 1.40 -18.02 0.15
C ARG A 200 0.59 -17.57 -1.07
N PRO A 201 -0.75 -17.76 -1.06
CA PRO A 201 -1.60 -17.39 -2.20
C PRO A 201 -1.58 -15.89 -2.53
N GLU A 202 -1.22 -15.04 -1.58
CA GLU A 202 -1.03 -13.61 -1.81
C GLU A 202 0.04 -13.34 -2.88
N LEU A 203 1.05 -14.20 -3.00
CA LEU A 203 2.13 -14.07 -3.97
C LEU A 203 1.69 -14.39 -5.42
N ASP A 204 0.50 -15.00 -5.59
CA ASP A 204 -0.10 -15.24 -6.91
C ASP A 204 -0.85 -14.03 -7.46
N ILE A 205 -1.01 -12.97 -6.65
CA ILE A 205 -1.57 -11.71 -7.14
C ILE A 205 -0.56 -11.05 -8.09
N ILE A 206 -0.94 -10.97 -9.37
CA ILE A 206 -0.07 -10.44 -10.43
C ILE A 206 -0.43 -8.99 -10.72
N THR A 207 0.52 -8.09 -10.48
CA THR A 207 0.39 -6.67 -10.81
C THR A 207 0.66 -6.40 -12.29
N TYR A 208 0.29 -5.20 -12.77
CA TYR A 208 0.62 -4.75 -14.11
C TYR A 208 2.14 -4.74 -14.37
N TYR A 209 2.92 -4.33 -13.36
CA TYR A 209 4.38 -4.32 -13.45
C TYR A 209 4.92 -5.73 -13.56
N GLU A 210 4.45 -6.63 -12.72
CA GLU A 210 4.84 -8.04 -12.75
C GLU A 210 4.53 -8.69 -14.11
N LYS A 211 3.37 -8.42 -14.72
CA LYS A 211 3.06 -8.90 -16.07
C LYS A 211 4.08 -8.47 -17.12
N MET A 212 4.60 -7.25 -17.01
CA MET A 212 5.64 -6.75 -17.91
C MET A 212 6.99 -7.42 -17.66
N HIS A 213 7.33 -7.71 -16.39
CA HIS A 213 8.60 -8.33 -16.00
C HIS A 213 8.61 -9.85 -16.24
N LEU A 214 7.50 -10.54 -16.00
CA LEU A 214 7.35 -11.96 -16.36
C LEU A 214 7.60 -12.23 -17.85
N ALA A 215 7.24 -11.29 -18.72
CA ALA A 215 7.58 -11.37 -20.14
C ALA A 215 9.09 -11.30 -20.42
N ASN A 216 9.87 -10.75 -19.47
CA ASN A 216 11.32 -10.60 -19.58
C ASN A 216 12.09 -11.63 -18.72
N LEU A 217 11.42 -12.61 -18.11
CA LEU A 217 12.00 -13.66 -17.26
C LEU A 217 12.76 -13.12 -16.03
N SER A 218 12.39 -11.97 -15.51
CA SER A 218 12.99 -11.44 -14.27
C SER A 218 12.57 -12.24 -13.04
N LEU A 219 13.50 -12.41 -12.09
CA LEU A 219 13.20 -12.97 -10.76
C LEU A 219 12.37 -11.96 -9.95
N ILE A 220 11.60 -12.45 -9.00
CA ILE A 220 10.83 -11.63 -8.07
C ILE A 220 11.15 -12.11 -6.65
N HIS A 221 11.54 -11.17 -5.80
CA HIS A 221 11.97 -11.41 -4.41
C HIS A 221 10.89 -11.01 -3.40
N ILE A 222 10.93 -11.61 -2.23
CA ILE A 222 10.10 -11.26 -1.08
C ILE A 222 10.92 -11.31 0.20
#